data_20a27cf15ee101a47bdd357c6ce6ba8f
#
_entry.id   20a27cf15ee101a47bdd357c6ce6ba8f
#
_cell.length_a   1.000
_cell.length_b   1.000
_cell.length_c   1.000
_cell.angle_alpha   90.00
_cell.angle_beta   90.00
_cell.angle_gamma   90.00
#
_symmetry.space_group_name_H-M   'P 1'
#
loop_
_entity.id
_entity.type
_entity.pdbx_description
1 polymer ?
#
loop_
_entity_poly.entity_id
_entity_poly.type
_entity_poly.pdbx_seq_one_letter_code
_entity_poly.pdbx_strand_id
1 'polypeptide(L)'
;MRHPVHPLLSRGGSAWGSRRVEADSNYAEATLFNDAGLALVVADARGTGASFGSRDGELGEGEIADFNELIDWAASWPWSNGRIGVYGTSYDGQAAELVARHRNPHLAAVAALFSPNDPYRQLFYPGGVATSGRFARWMCESQVKDGVVSARGRLAELLGRPAEALDLPPHVKPVDGEEGEALRADAIAEHQSNADVHTLMDLVPFRDDSVQGLDWQLTAPSSAYEAIASSGVPMFVRAGWVDGAFVVGALMRFAHRPNNQTVEIGPWGHGGRTRADPLRPSAPLDENEFTDPRGQDRRLVEFFSRHLAEEPVLAVGRGTLLYSTLGTDRWTTVDTWPPEGIEVRRLYADASGTLTRDPPSEFSLRLTVDPAASTGETNRWLAGEIGEGASYPRRQTERRSRLTFTSQLLDSDLHVLGFPVMKLRLATNGTDGVVYVYLEDVSPDGSVSYVTEGCLRFMHRATTEPIVHAGLGVPRSFARADRRPVIPNEPMNLIVELLPVSALIRAGHRLRVSVAGHDASCFSYHGAEGETFTLAGGDFTALELPVLG
;
A
#
# COMPACT_ATOMS: atom_id res chain seq x y z
N MET A 1 37.02 13.37 24.14
CA MET A 1 36.60 13.66 22.74
C MET A 1 35.22 13.07 22.58
N ARG A 2 34.20 13.89 22.30
CA ARG A 2 32.86 13.37 21.99
C ARG A 2 32.92 12.90 20.55
N HIS A 3 32.64 11.63 20.29
CA HIS A 3 32.49 11.14 18.92
C HIS A 3 31.31 11.89 18.25
N PRO A 4 31.43 12.28 16.96
CA PRO A 4 30.31 12.87 16.27
C PRO A 4 29.14 11.89 16.23
N VAL A 5 27.94 12.39 16.43
CA VAL A 5 26.70 11.61 16.37
C VAL A 5 26.14 11.72 14.95
N HIS A 6 25.56 10.66 14.44
CA HIS A 6 25.01 10.61 13.09
C HIS A 6 23.52 10.95 13.14
N PRO A 7 23.06 12.06 12.57
CA PRO A 7 21.66 12.45 12.62
C PRO A 7 20.79 11.60 11.67
N LEU A 8 19.66 11.19 12.18
CA LEU A 8 18.60 10.50 11.47
C LEU A 8 17.33 11.32 11.60
N LEU A 9 16.74 11.71 10.47
CA LEU A 9 15.51 12.47 10.43
C LEU A 9 14.32 11.54 10.19
N SER A 10 13.32 11.63 11.06
CA SER A 10 12.01 11.08 10.83
C SER A 10 10.96 12.18 10.95
N ARG A 11 9.94 12.13 10.14
CA ARG A 11 8.76 12.96 10.34
C ARG A 11 8.01 12.45 11.56
N GLY A 12 7.61 13.36 12.46
CA GLY A 12 6.64 13.07 13.51
C GLY A 12 5.32 12.73 12.85
N GLY A 13 5.11 11.46 12.60
CA GLY A 13 3.97 10.97 11.88
C GLY A 13 2.77 10.75 12.77
N SER A 14 1.63 10.66 12.17
CA SER A 14 0.42 10.11 12.73
C SER A 14 0.68 8.65 13.14
N ALA A 15 1.12 8.43 14.37
CA ALA A 15 1.28 7.08 14.87
C ALA A 15 -0.06 6.36 14.84
N TRP A 16 -0.11 5.29 14.09
CA TRP A 16 -1.20 4.35 14.02
C TRP A 16 -1.24 3.53 15.31
N GLY A 17 -2.29 3.68 16.08
CA GLY A 17 -2.55 2.79 17.21
C GLY A 17 -2.52 3.45 18.60
N SER A 18 -3.31 2.96 19.44
CA SER A 18 -3.63 3.21 20.86
C SER A 18 -2.87 4.31 21.64
N ARG A 19 -3.63 5.11 22.34
CA ARG A 19 -3.38 6.31 23.16
C ARG A 19 -2.18 6.33 24.14
N ARG A 20 -1.48 5.24 24.33
CA ARG A 20 -0.34 5.15 25.24
C ARG A 20 1.00 4.90 24.55
N VAL A 21 0.96 4.58 23.25
CA VAL A 21 2.14 4.07 22.53
C VAL A 21 2.98 5.19 21.90
N GLU A 22 2.43 6.38 21.67
CA GLU A 22 3.11 7.42 20.89
C GLU A 22 4.33 8.01 21.60
N ALA A 23 4.22 8.40 22.85
CA ALA A 23 5.38 8.92 23.60
C ALA A 23 6.39 7.82 23.95
N ASP A 24 5.88 6.62 24.28
CA ASP A 24 6.72 5.47 24.62
C ASP A 24 7.36 4.86 23.36
N SER A 25 6.70 4.88 22.21
CA SER A 25 7.26 4.36 20.95
C SER A 25 8.37 5.25 20.41
N ASN A 26 8.20 6.57 20.38
CA ASN A 26 9.26 7.49 19.98
C ASN A 26 10.47 7.42 20.92
N TYR A 27 10.25 7.22 22.21
CA TYR A 27 11.33 7.04 23.17
C TYR A 27 12.07 5.71 22.95
N ALA A 28 11.36 4.61 22.74
CA ALA A 28 11.94 3.31 22.45
C ALA A 28 12.71 3.31 21.12
N GLU A 29 12.18 3.97 20.10
CA GLU A 29 12.83 4.13 18.80
C GLU A 29 14.05 5.03 18.89
N ALA A 30 13.97 6.16 19.60
CA ALA A 30 15.12 7.03 19.86
C ALA A 30 16.23 6.28 20.61
N THR A 31 15.89 5.46 21.61
CA THR A 31 16.86 4.63 22.33
C THR A 31 17.56 3.65 21.38
N LEU A 32 16.80 2.98 20.51
CA LEU A 32 17.34 2.03 19.55
C LEU A 32 18.39 2.67 18.62
N PHE A 33 18.11 3.85 18.09
CA PHE A 33 19.05 4.57 17.23
C PHE A 33 20.22 5.17 18.01
N ASN A 34 19.97 5.73 19.19
CA ASN A 34 21.02 6.31 20.03
C ASN A 34 22.04 5.26 20.51
N ASP A 35 21.60 4.05 20.83
CA ASP A 35 22.49 2.93 21.20
C ASP A 35 23.43 2.55 20.05
N ALA A 36 23.02 2.81 18.81
CA ALA A 36 23.84 2.62 17.61
C ALA A 36 24.67 3.86 17.22
N GLY A 37 24.65 4.93 18.03
CA GLY A 37 25.38 6.19 17.75
C GLY A 37 24.67 7.09 16.73
N LEU A 38 23.39 6.88 16.49
CA LEU A 38 22.56 7.67 15.60
C LEU A 38 21.66 8.61 16.43
N ALA A 39 21.66 9.91 16.15
CA ALA A 39 20.72 10.85 16.75
C ALA A 39 19.41 10.84 15.95
N LEU A 40 18.29 10.63 16.63
CA LEU A 40 16.97 10.73 16.01
C LEU A 40 16.45 12.16 16.15
N VAL A 41 16.07 12.78 15.03
CA VAL A 41 15.36 14.05 14.95
C VAL A 41 13.96 13.78 14.41
N VAL A 42 12.93 14.19 15.15
CA VAL A 42 11.52 14.05 14.77
C VAL A 42 10.93 15.44 14.66
N ALA A 43 10.24 15.74 13.55
CA ALA A 43 9.61 17.03 13.30
C ALA A 43 8.19 16.85 12.78
N ASP A 44 7.24 17.61 13.33
CA ASP A 44 5.92 17.74 12.73
C ASP A 44 6.01 18.54 11.43
N ALA A 45 5.29 18.11 10.37
CA ALA A 45 5.22 18.86 9.13
C ALA A 45 4.46 20.19 9.32
N ARG A 46 4.69 21.15 8.41
CA ARG A 46 3.91 22.39 8.38
C ARG A 46 2.41 22.10 8.47
N GLY A 47 1.67 22.90 9.22
CA GLY A 47 0.22 22.75 9.34
C GLY A 47 -0.22 21.50 10.11
N THR A 48 0.68 20.83 10.86
CA THR A 48 0.34 19.66 11.67
C THR A 48 0.91 19.77 13.08
N GLY A 49 0.27 19.10 14.04
CA GLY A 49 0.79 18.99 15.38
C GLY A 49 1.00 20.33 16.06
N ALA A 50 2.23 20.65 16.45
CA ALA A 50 2.65 21.92 17.02
C ALA A 50 3.40 22.83 16.01
N SER A 51 3.59 22.42 14.78
CA SER A 51 4.25 23.20 13.74
C SER A 51 3.33 24.25 13.14
N PHE A 52 3.90 25.43 12.86
CA PHE A 52 3.21 26.51 12.18
C PHE A 52 2.94 26.22 10.71
N GLY A 53 2.19 27.12 10.07
CA GLY A 53 1.89 27.07 8.65
C GLY A 53 0.59 26.34 8.33
N SER A 54 0.35 26.18 7.04
CA SER A 54 -0.78 25.44 6.51
C SER A 54 -0.33 24.53 5.38
N ARG A 55 -1.14 23.52 5.07
CA ARG A 55 -0.91 22.60 3.96
C ARG A 55 -1.88 22.88 2.83
N ASP A 56 -1.33 23.09 1.62
CA ASP A 56 -2.12 23.19 0.40
C ASP A 56 -2.68 21.84 -0.06
N GLY A 57 -2.20 20.74 0.52
CA GLY A 57 -2.54 19.35 0.24
C GLY A 57 -1.61 18.40 0.95
N GLU A 58 -1.71 17.10 0.64
CA GLU A 58 -0.84 16.08 1.18
C GLU A 58 0.47 16.02 0.38
N LEU A 59 1.64 16.02 1.07
CA LEU A 59 2.97 15.94 0.46
C LEU A 59 3.22 17.01 -0.63
N GLY A 60 2.68 18.22 -0.41
CA GLY A 60 2.87 19.35 -1.31
C GLY A 60 4.33 19.81 -1.42
N GLU A 61 4.62 20.64 -2.42
CA GLU A 61 5.99 21.17 -2.65
C GLU A 61 6.56 21.85 -1.41
N GLY A 62 5.75 22.64 -0.68
CA GLY A 62 6.17 23.33 0.53
C GLY A 62 6.60 22.38 1.64
N GLU A 63 5.85 21.30 1.87
CA GLU A 63 6.17 20.30 2.89
C GLU A 63 7.49 19.58 2.57
N ILE A 64 7.70 19.18 1.31
CA ILE A 64 8.93 18.50 0.91
C ILE A 64 10.13 19.45 0.91
N ALA A 65 9.92 20.75 0.60
CA ALA A 65 10.96 21.77 0.71
C ALA A 65 11.38 21.99 2.17
N ASP A 66 10.43 22.06 3.12
CA ASP A 66 10.74 22.14 4.56
C ASP A 66 11.56 20.94 5.02
N PHE A 67 11.18 19.73 4.55
CA PHE A 67 11.93 18.53 4.90
C PHE A 67 13.37 18.58 4.38
N ASN A 68 13.57 19.15 3.19
CA ASN A 68 14.92 19.38 2.65
C ASN A 68 15.71 20.42 3.48
N GLU A 69 15.08 21.49 3.96
CA GLU A 69 15.72 22.46 4.86
C GLU A 69 16.09 21.86 6.22
N LEU A 70 15.26 20.94 6.74
CA LEU A 70 15.56 20.20 7.97
C LEU A 70 16.80 19.32 7.82
N ILE A 71 17.09 18.78 6.64
CA ILE A 71 18.32 18.06 6.35
C ILE A 71 19.54 18.99 6.52
N ASP A 72 19.49 20.19 5.93
CA ASP A 72 20.57 21.17 6.04
C ASP A 72 20.74 21.65 7.48
N TRP A 73 19.63 21.92 8.18
CA TRP A 73 19.63 22.28 9.57
C TRP A 73 20.30 21.20 10.44
N ALA A 74 19.92 19.94 10.31
CA ALA A 74 20.49 18.83 11.08
C ALA A 74 21.98 18.62 10.75
N ALA A 75 22.38 18.80 9.49
CA ALA A 75 23.76 18.70 9.07
C ALA A 75 24.66 19.79 9.67
N SER A 76 24.09 20.98 9.94
CA SER A 76 24.83 22.15 10.43
C SER A 76 25.21 22.09 11.92
N TRP A 77 24.63 21.18 12.70
CA TRP A 77 24.86 21.12 14.13
C TRP A 77 26.25 20.56 14.48
N PRO A 78 26.92 21.08 15.55
CA PRO A 78 28.28 20.68 15.92
C PRO A 78 28.42 19.20 16.32
N TRP A 79 27.34 18.53 16.65
CA TRP A 79 27.32 17.09 16.96
C TRP A 79 27.09 16.22 15.71
N SER A 80 26.68 16.81 14.59
CA SER A 80 26.43 16.10 13.33
C SER A 80 27.74 15.87 12.59
N ASN A 81 27.86 14.73 11.92
CA ASN A 81 28.94 14.47 10.96
C ASN A 81 28.59 14.97 9.54
N GLY A 82 27.44 15.64 9.35
CA GLY A 82 26.97 16.16 8.07
C GLY A 82 26.35 15.12 7.14
N ARG A 83 26.16 13.89 7.60
CA ARG A 83 25.52 12.80 6.82
C ARG A 83 24.17 12.47 7.44
N ILE A 84 23.10 12.75 6.70
CA ILE A 84 21.73 12.63 7.20
C ILE A 84 21.05 11.44 6.54
N GLY A 85 20.43 10.59 7.36
CA GLY A 85 19.46 9.60 6.91
C GLY A 85 18.05 10.10 7.11
N VAL A 86 17.15 9.71 6.21
CA VAL A 86 15.71 10.01 6.35
C VAL A 86 14.90 8.73 6.27
N TYR A 87 13.86 8.61 7.10
CA TYR A 87 12.99 7.45 7.06
C TYR A 87 11.57 7.77 7.52
N GLY A 88 10.67 6.90 7.19
CA GLY A 88 9.31 6.92 7.68
C GLY A 88 8.49 5.74 7.22
N THR A 89 7.33 5.59 7.82
CA THR A 89 6.34 4.56 7.48
C THR A 89 5.14 5.22 6.79
N SER A 90 4.61 4.59 5.73
CA SER A 90 3.40 5.06 5.06
C SER A 90 3.60 6.44 4.42
N TYR A 91 2.81 7.42 4.81
CA TYR A 91 2.94 8.82 4.41
C TYR A 91 4.35 9.36 4.66
N ASP A 92 4.92 9.10 5.83
CA ASP A 92 6.25 9.58 6.20
C ASP A 92 7.34 8.89 5.38
N GLY A 93 7.13 7.61 5.00
CA GLY A 93 8.00 6.89 4.07
C GLY A 93 7.95 7.47 2.66
N GLN A 94 6.80 7.94 2.22
CA GLN A 94 6.62 8.64 0.95
C GLN A 94 7.31 10.00 0.97
N ALA A 95 7.18 10.77 2.06
CA ALA A 95 7.90 12.02 2.27
C ALA A 95 9.42 11.82 2.26
N ALA A 96 9.92 10.81 2.98
CA ALA A 96 11.33 10.45 3.04
C ALA A 96 11.90 10.11 1.66
N GLU A 97 11.12 9.50 0.79
CA GLU A 97 11.52 9.19 -0.57
C GLU A 97 11.48 10.42 -1.48
N LEU A 98 10.41 11.23 -1.39
CA LEU A 98 10.23 12.41 -2.22
C LEU A 98 11.31 13.46 -1.98
N VAL A 99 11.83 13.62 -0.77
CA VAL A 99 12.88 14.60 -0.47
C VAL A 99 14.17 14.30 -1.24
N ALA A 100 14.44 13.04 -1.62
CA ALA A 100 15.62 12.68 -2.41
C ALA A 100 15.65 13.33 -3.80
N ARG A 101 14.50 13.80 -4.33
CA ARG A 101 14.45 14.55 -5.61
C ARG A 101 15.23 15.88 -5.57
N HIS A 102 15.43 16.46 -4.39
CA HIS A 102 16.21 17.68 -4.20
C HIS A 102 17.72 17.45 -4.30
N ARG A 103 18.17 16.19 -4.26
CA ARG A 103 19.61 15.82 -4.34
C ARG A 103 20.46 16.58 -3.33
N ASN A 104 19.94 16.70 -2.10
CA ASN A 104 20.64 17.37 -1.02
C ASN A 104 21.99 16.68 -0.76
N PRO A 105 23.11 17.43 -0.70
CA PRO A 105 24.45 16.84 -0.55
C PRO A 105 24.66 16.16 0.80
N HIS A 106 23.86 16.51 1.80
CA HIS A 106 23.89 15.91 3.14
C HIS A 106 23.04 14.64 3.22
N LEU A 107 22.12 14.41 2.29
CA LEU A 107 21.28 13.20 2.29
C LEU A 107 22.09 11.98 1.89
N ALA A 108 22.34 11.09 2.84
CA ALA A 108 23.20 9.94 2.69
C ALA A 108 22.46 8.60 2.56
N ALA A 109 21.21 8.50 3.05
CA ALA A 109 20.40 7.28 2.98
C ALA A 109 18.91 7.58 3.14
N VAL A 110 18.05 6.76 2.53
CA VAL A 110 16.59 6.86 2.61
C VAL A 110 16.00 5.51 3.00
N ALA A 111 15.04 5.47 3.93
CA ALA A 111 14.24 4.29 4.18
C ALA A 111 12.74 4.60 4.02
N ALA A 112 12.11 3.95 3.03
CA ALA A 112 10.69 4.06 2.72
C ALA A 112 9.97 2.77 3.16
N LEU A 113 9.27 2.81 4.29
CA LEU A 113 8.67 1.66 4.92
C LEU A 113 7.15 1.66 4.69
N PHE A 114 6.59 0.54 4.20
CA PHE A 114 5.16 0.39 4.00
C PHE A 114 4.51 1.57 3.28
N SER A 115 5.17 2.10 2.25
CA SER A 115 4.81 3.35 1.60
C SER A 115 4.47 3.19 0.11
N PRO A 116 3.50 3.98 -0.42
CA PRO A 116 3.18 3.93 -1.83
C PRO A 116 4.29 4.56 -2.68
N ASN A 117 4.48 4.01 -3.89
CA ASN A 117 5.28 4.61 -4.96
C ASN A 117 4.40 5.42 -5.94
N ASP A 118 3.16 4.99 -6.10
CA ASP A 118 2.10 5.66 -6.85
C ASP A 118 0.84 5.65 -5.98
N PRO A 119 0.56 6.71 -5.21
CA PRO A 119 -0.55 6.75 -4.28
C PRO A 119 -1.91 6.60 -4.99
N TYR A 120 -2.06 7.10 -6.23
CA TYR A 120 -3.28 6.90 -7.00
C TYR A 120 -3.60 5.40 -7.14
N ARG A 121 -2.66 4.60 -7.68
CA ARG A 121 -2.87 3.18 -7.99
C ARG A 121 -2.85 2.27 -6.76
N GLN A 122 -2.09 2.64 -5.72
CA GLN A 122 -1.78 1.75 -4.61
C GLN A 122 -2.59 2.05 -3.35
N LEU A 123 -3.23 3.21 -3.30
CA LEU A 123 -3.85 3.69 -2.10
C LEU A 123 -5.27 4.23 -2.37
N PHE A 124 -5.41 5.25 -3.22
CA PHE A 124 -6.66 6.00 -3.40
C PHE A 124 -7.60 5.41 -4.45
N TYR A 125 -7.06 4.91 -5.57
CA TYR A 125 -7.83 4.39 -6.71
C TYR A 125 -7.25 3.07 -7.25
N PRO A 126 -7.08 2.01 -6.43
CA PRO A 126 -6.64 0.72 -6.95
C PRO A 126 -7.63 0.23 -8.01
N GLY A 127 -7.10 -0.16 -9.19
CA GLY A 127 -7.93 -0.52 -10.33
C GLY A 127 -8.84 0.59 -10.87
N GLY A 128 -8.61 1.86 -10.47
CA GLY A 128 -9.45 3.02 -10.81
C GLY A 128 -10.72 3.14 -9.95
N VAL A 129 -10.76 2.46 -8.81
CA VAL A 129 -11.91 2.44 -7.87
C VAL A 129 -11.55 3.21 -6.60
N ALA A 130 -12.37 4.18 -6.22
CA ALA A 130 -12.13 4.97 -5.03
C ALA A 130 -12.23 4.13 -3.74
N THR A 131 -11.23 4.25 -2.86
CA THR A 131 -11.21 3.67 -1.50
C THR A 131 -11.82 4.64 -0.49
N SER A 132 -13.02 5.10 -0.72
CA SER A 132 -13.62 6.27 -0.04
C SER A 132 -13.79 6.10 1.48
N GLY A 133 -14.21 4.94 1.95
CA GLY A 133 -14.50 4.73 3.37
C GLY A 133 -13.25 4.78 4.26
N ARG A 134 -12.15 4.23 3.81
CA ARG A 134 -10.88 4.18 4.53
C ARG A 134 -10.25 5.57 4.68
N PHE A 135 -10.05 6.24 3.54
CA PHE A 135 -9.32 7.50 3.52
C PHE A 135 -10.08 8.64 4.16
N ALA A 136 -11.38 8.68 3.97
CA ALA A 136 -12.24 9.63 4.63
C ALA A 136 -12.02 9.64 6.15
N ARG A 137 -11.98 8.47 6.75
CA ARG A 137 -11.76 8.32 8.19
C ARG A 137 -10.35 8.77 8.59
N TRP A 138 -9.30 8.23 7.94
CA TRP A 138 -7.91 8.58 8.25
C TRP A 138 -7.65 10.08 8.14
N MET A 139 -8.14 10.72 7.07
CA MET A 139 -7.95 12.16 6.86
C MET A 139 -8.68 12.98 7.90
N CYS A 140 -9.92 12.61 8.25
CA CYS A 140 -10.65 13.30 9.31
C CYS A 140 -9.96 13.12 10.68
N GLU A 141 -9.46 11.93 10.99
CA GLU A 141 -8.70 11.69 12.23
C GLU A 141 -7.40 12.50 12.28
N SER A 142 -6.67 12.61 11.17
CA SER A 142 -5.47 13.44 11.06
C SER A 142 -5.79 14.91 11.27
N GLN A 143 -6.79 15.44 10.60
CA GLN A 143 -7.21 16.83 10.76
C GLN A 143 -7.73 17.15 12.18
N VAL A 144 -8.36 16.19 12.84
CA VAL A 144 -8.76 16.33 14.25
C VAL A 144 -7.53 16.45 15.15
N LYS A 145 -6.48 15.65 14.92
CA LYS A 145 -5.20 15.74 15.64
C LYS A 145 -4.52 17.09 15.41
N ASP A 146 -4.62 17.63 14.21
CA ASP A 146 -4.11 18.96 13.84
C ASP A 146 -4.95 20.13 14.38
N GLY A 147 -6.04 19.85 15.10
CA GLY A 147 -6.92 20.87 15.71
C GLY A 147 -7.88 21.52 14.73
N VAL A 148 -8.12 20.95 13.55
CA VAL A 148 -9.09 21.47 12.57
C VAL A 148 -10.52 21.25 13.06
N VAL A 149 -11.21 22.32 13.42
CA VAL A 149 -12.51 22.29 14.12
C VAL A 149 -13.59 21.56 13.31
N SER A 150 -13.65 21.79 12.00
CA SER A 150 -14.66 21.18 11.12
C SER A 150 -14.50 19.66 10.96
N ALA A 151 -13.30 19.11 11.17
CA ALA A 151 -13.01 17.70 10.96
C ALA A 151 -13.71 16.78 11.97
N ARG A 152 -13.94 17.26 13.21
CA ARG A 152 -14.63 16.47 14.23
C ARG A 152 -16.07 16.12 13.86
N GLY A 153 -16.80 17.07 13.29
CA GLY A 153 -18.16 16.85 12.81
C GLY A 153 -18.23 15.84 11.67
N ARG A 154 -17.31 15.96 10.70
CA ARG A 154 -17.20 15.03 9.59
C ARG A 154 -16.85 13.60 10.06
N LEU A 155 -15.91 13.48 10.98
CA LEU A 155 -15.55 12.16 11.55
C LEU A 155 -16.73 11.53 12.28
N ALA A 156 -17.52 12.34 13.02
CA ALA A 156 -18.72 11.88 13.69
C ALA A 156 -19.76 11.32 12.70
N GLU A 157 -19.98 12.03 11.60
CA GLU A 157 -20.88 11.61 10.52
C GLU A 157 -20.41 10.29 9.88
N LEU A 158 -19.12 10.19 9.52
CA LEU A 158 -18.52 8.97 8.94
C LEU A 158 -18.63 7.76 9.86
N LEU A 159 -18.52 7.97 11.17
CA LEU A 159 -18.61 6.89 12.15
C LEU A 159 -20.05 6.60 12.63
N GLY A 160 -21.04 7.40 12.18
CA GLY A 160 -22.42 7.30 12.64
C GLY A 160 -22.58 7.49 14.16
N ARG A 161 -21.72 8.33 14.77
CA ARG A 161 -21.64 8.56 16.23
C ARG A 161 -21.73 10.07 16.52
N PRO A 162 -22.35 10.49 17.65
CA PRO A 162 -22.31 11.88 18.05
C PRO A 162 -20.87 12.38 18.25
N ALA A 163 -20.59 13.62 17.84
CA ALA A 163 -19.24 14.20 17.94
C ALA A 163 -18.71 14.22 19.40
N GLU A 164 -19.60 14.38 20.38
CA GLU A 164 -19.28 14.38 21.81
C GLU A 164 -18.90 13.00 22.32
N ALA A 165 -19.37 11.93 21.64
CA ALA A 165 -19.08 10.54 21.98
C ALA A 165 -17.79 10.02 21.31
N LEU A 166 -17.13 10.85 20.49
CA LEU A 166 -15.85 10.49 19.90
C LEU A 166 -14.75 10.62 20.95
N ASP A 167 -14.14 9.50 21.23
CA ASP A 167 -12.95 9.41 22.05
C ASP A 167 -11.73 9.73 21.17
N LEU A 168 -11.45 11.03 21.03
CA LEU A 168 -10.38 11.53 20.16
C LEU A 168 -9.03 11.51 20.88
N PRO A 169 -7.92 11.31 20.16
CA PRO A 169 -6.61 11.43 20.74
C PRO A 169 -6.41 12.84 21.34
N PRO A 170 -5.66 12.97 22.42
CA PRO A 170 -5.34 14.28 22.96
C PRO A 170 -4.58 15.10 21.91
N HIS A 171 -4.84 16.41 21.91
CA HIS A 171 -4.05 17.34 21.10
C HIS A 171 -2.57 17.24 21.45
N VAL A 172 -1.71 17.56 20.48
CA VAL A 172 -0.28 17.69 20.68
C VAL A 172 -0.01 18.62 21.87
N LYS A 173 0.94 18.25 22.72
CA LYS A 173 1.36 19.12 23.83
C LYS A 173 2.01 20.39 23.30
N PRO A 174 1.89 21.50 24.03
CA PRO A 174 2.61 22.73 23.67
C PRO A 174 4.14 22.45 23.72
N VAL A 175 4.89 23.22 22.94
CA VAL A 175 6.35 23.25 23.04
C VAL A 175 6.76 23.75 24.43
N ASP A 176 7.94 23.37 24.89
CA ASP A 176 8.46 23.77 26.19
C ASP A 176 8.62 25.31 26.26
N GLY A 177 8.32 25.89 27.42
CA GLY A 177 8.47 27.29 27.70
C GLY A 177 7.17 27.98 28.14
N GLU A 178 7.29 29.21 28.69
CA GLU A 178 6.14 29.99 29.20
C GLU A 178 5.14 30.37 28.11
N GLU A 179 5.59 30.54 26.86
CA GLU A 179 4.76 30.89 25.72
C GLU A 179 4.19 29.68 24.96
N GLY A 180 4.51 28.48 25.36
CA GLY A 180 4.20 27.26 24.61
C GLY A 180 2.72 27.07 24.29
N GLU A 181 1.82 27.37 25.22
CA GLU A 181 0.37 27.30 24.98
C GLU A 181 -0.12 28.38 23.98
N ALA A 182 0.45 29.59 24.00
CA ALA A 182 0.11 30.62 23.03
C ALA A 182 0.61 30.25 21.63
N LEU A 183 1.86 29.80 21.51
CA LEU A 183 2.43 29.35 20.24
C LEU A 183 1.63 28.20 19.63
N ARG A 184 1.20 27.23 20.46
CA ARG A 184 0.33 26.15 20.00
C ARG A 184 -1.02 26.65 19.50
N ALA A 185 -1.63 27.61 20.20
CA ALA A 185 -2.90 28.19 19.78
C ALA A 185 -2.77 28.94 18.45
N ASP A 186 -1.67 29.66 18.24
CA ASP A 186 -1.38 30.36 16.97
C ASP A 186 -1.16 29.35 15.83
N ALA A 187 -0.39 28.26 16.06
CA ALA A 187 -0.19 27.20 15.08
C ALA A 187 -1.54 26.54 14.68
N ILE A 188 -2.38 26.19 15.65
CA ILE A 188 -3.72 25.63 15.39
C ILE A 188 -4.61 26.61 14.61
N ALA A 189 -4.48 27.91 14.82
CA ALA A 189 -5.21 28.91 14.05
C ALA A 189 -4.80 28.89 12.57
N GLU A 190 -3.52 28.72 12.25
CA GLU A 190 -3.03 28.59 10.88
C GLU A 190 -3.51 27.29 10.23
N HIS A 191 -3.60 26.17 10.98
CA HIS A 191 -4.09 24.88 10.48
C HIS A 191 -5.54 24.93 9.96
N GLN A 192 -6.36 25.91 10.40
CA GLN A 192 -7.74 26.04 9.91
C GLN A 192 -7.81 26.28 8.40
N SER A 193 -6.71 26.70 7.77
CA SER A 193 -6.60 26.90 6.32
C SER A 193 -6.06 25.67 5.55
N ASN A 194 -5.80 24.55 6.24
CA ASN A 194 -5.38 23.33 5.58
C ASN A 194 -6.39 22.85 4.54
N ALA A 195 -5.91 22.41 3.39
CA ALA A 195 -6.77 21.85 2.35
C ALA A 195 -7.51 20.60 2.85
N ASP A 196 -8.80 20.53 2.56
CA ASP A 196 -9.63 19.36 2.83
C ASP A 196 -9.52 18.36 1.68
N VAL A 197 -8.43 17.59 1.66
CA VAL A 197 -8.12 16.66 0.59
C VAL A 197 -9.23 15.60 0.41
N HIS A 198 -9.94 15.24 1.49
CA HIS A 198 -11.06 14.30 1.39
C HIS A 198 -12.16 14.80 0.44
N THR A 199 -12.53 16.07 0.52
CA THR A 199 -13.54 16.65 -0.38
C THR A 199 -13.01 16.87 -1.80
N LEU A 200 -11.68 16.96 -1.97
CA LEU A 200 -11.04 17.14 -3.26
C LEU A 200 -10.91 15.82 -4.05
N MET A 201 -10.90 14.68 -3.37
CA MET A 201 -10.69 13.37 -4.03
C MET A 201 -11.69 13.11 -5.14
N ASP A 202 -12.97 13.38 -4.93
CA ASP A 202 -14.00 13.13 -5.95
C ASP A 202 -13.83 13.99 -7.22
N LEU A 203 -13.05 15.07 -7.13
CA LEU A 203 -12.76 15.97 -8.26
C LEU A 203 -11.61 15.45 -9.15
N VAL A 204 -10.82 14.48 -8.66
CA VAL A 204 -9.62 13.97 -9.33
C VAL A 204 -9.67 12.44 -9.54
N PRO A 205 -10.73 11.90 -10.18
CA PRO A 205 -10.91 10.45 -10.36
C PRO A 205 -9.96 9.83 -11.39
N PHE A 206 -9.16 10.60 -12.12
CA PHE A 206 -8.15 10.13 -13.05
C PHE A 206 -6.75 10.49 -12.55
N ARG A 207 -5.78 9.66 -12.92
CA ARG A 207 -4.39 9.84 -12.47
C ARG A 207 -3.73 11.14 -12.99
N ASP A 208 -4.22 11.68 -14.09
CA ASP A 208 -3.78 12.96 -14.68
C ASP A 208 -4.64 14.16 -14.28
N ASP A 209 -5.62 13.97 -13.41
CA ASP A 209 -6.38 15.10 -12.84
C ASP A 209 -5.56 15.78 -11.74
N SER A 210 -5.74 17.10 -11.64
CA SER A 210 -5.23 17.89 -10.54
C SER A 210 -6.19 19.01 -10.17
N VAL A 211 -6.23 19.35 -8.90
CA VAL A 211 -6.91 20.53 -8.34
C VAL A 211 -5.97 21.17 -7.34
N GLN A 212 -6.22 22.43 -6.99
CA GLN A 212 -5.44 23.06 -5.93
C GLN A 212 -5.51 22.21 -4.66
N GLY A 213 -4.36 21.78 -4.16
CA GLY A 213 -4.22 20.98 -2.97
C GLY A 213 -4.17 19.45 -3.22
N LEU A 214 -4.41 18.98 -4.44
CA LEU A 214 -4.28 17.55 -4.77
C LEU A 214 -3.83 17.34 -6.21
N ASP A 215 -2.61 16.87 -6.38
CA ASP A 215 -2.02 16.47 -7.65
C ASP A 215 -1.32 15.10 -7.48
N TRP A 216 -1.85 14.08 -8.14
CA TRP A 216 -1.33 12.72 -8.04
C TRP A 216 0.11 12.58 -8.55
N GLN A 217 0.54 13.45 -9.47
CA GLN A 217 1.88 13.40 -10.04
C GLN A 217 2.91 14.05 -9.10
N LEU A 218 2.55 15.14 -8.43
CA LEU A 218 3.44 15.80 -7.47
C LEU A 218 3.72 14.93 -6.25
N THR A 219 2.71 14.20 -5.79
CA THR A 219 2.80 13.37 -4.59
C THR A 219 3.39 11.98 -4.86
N ALA A 220 3.48 11.55 -6.12
CA ALA A 220 3.96 10.20 -6.46
C ALA A 220 5.48 10.13 -6.59
N PRO A 221 6.19 9.34 -5.77
CA PRO A 221 7.61 9.04 -5.99
C PRO A 221 7.90 8.46 -7.38
N SER A 222 6.94 7.77 -7.98
CA SER A 222 7.05 7.25 -9.36
C SER A 222 7.13 8.36 -10.41
N SER A 223 6.53 9.51 -10.18
CA SER A 223 6.61 10.66 -11.08
C SER A 223 7.93 11.45 -10.94
N ALA A 224 8.56 11.38 -9.76
CA ALA A 224 9.89 11.95 -9.50
C ALA A 224 11.04 10.98 -9.78
N TYR A 225 10.78 9.91 -10.54
CA TYR A 225 11.69 8.79 -10.75
C TYR A 225 13.13 9.23 -11.12
N GLU A 226 13.30 10.03 -12.17
CA GLU A 226 14.63 10.44 -12.66
C GLU A 226 15.38 11.31 -11.64
N ALA A 227 14.67 12.21 -10.94
CA ALA A 227 15.27 13.06 -9.94
C ALA A 227 15.76 12.25 -8.73
N ILE A 228 14.95 11.31 -8.24
CA ILE A 228 15.32 10.41 -7.15
C ILE A 228 16.46 9.48 -7.59
N ALA A 229 16.39 8.91 -8.79
CA ALA A 229 17.44 8.05 -9.32
C ALA A 229 18.79 8.79 -9.43
N SER A 230 18.77 10.05 -9.89
CA SER A 230 19.98 10.85 -10.03
C SER A 230 20.59 11.32 -8.71
N SER A 231 19.87 11.20 -7.58
CA SER A 231 20.44 11.43 -6.25
C SER A 231 21.51 10.39 -5.90
N GLY A 232 21.39 9.17 -6.45
CA GLY A 232 22.30 8.06 -6.15
C GLY A 232 22.23 7.52 -4.72
N VAL A 233 21.33 8.06 -3.86
CA VAL A 233 21.25 7.65 -2.45
C VAL A 233 20.83 6.17 -2.33
N PRO A 234 21.46 5.39 -1.43
CA PRO A 234 21.02 4.05 -1.13
C PRO A 234 19.64 4.08 -0.45
N MET A 235 18.83 3.08 -0.76
CA MET A 235 17.45 3.00 -0.30
C MET A 235 17.17 1.70 0.45
N PHE A 236 16.45 1.80 1.56
CA PHE A 236 15.85 0.67 2.26
C PHE A 236 14.34 0.72 2.06
N VAL A 237 13.75 -0.35 1.54
CA VAL A 237 12.31 -0.41 1.27
C VAL A 237 11.72 -1.63 1.98
N ARG A 238 10.63 -1.43 2.72
CA ARG A 238 9.92 -2.54 3.36
C ARG A 238 8.44 -2.49 3.05
N ALA A 239 7.83 -3.67 2.78
CA ALA A 239 6.41 -3.81 2.51
C ALA A 239 5.87 -5.15 3.02
N GLY A 240 4.56 -5.22 3.27
CA GLY A 240 3.85 -6.47 3.51
C GLY A 240 3.20 -7.01 2.24
N TRP A 241 3.16 -8.35 2.07
CA TRP A 241 2.43 -8.97 0.95
C TRP A 241 0.94 -8.62 0.97
N VAL A 242 0.36 -8.48 2.17
CA VAL A 242 -1.07 -8.27 2.38
C VAL A 242 -1.31 -6.97 3.16
N ASP A 243 -0.66 -5.90 2.73
CA ASP A 243 -0.79 -4.54 3.26
C ASP A 243 -1.18 -3.59 2.14
N GLY A 244 -2.48 -3.32 1.97
CA GLY A 244 -2.98 -2.52 0.86
C GLY A 244 -2.42 -3.02 -0.48
N ALA A 245 -1.90 -2.10 -1.29
CA ALA A 245 -1.16 -2.41 -2.51
C ALA A 245 0.30 -1.90 -2.47
N PHE A 246 0.87 -1.66 -1.28
CA PHE A 246 2.22 -1.09 -1.13
C PHE A 246 3.32 -2.01 -1.66
N VAL A 247 3.10 -3.33 -1.62
CA VAL A 247 4.00 -4.31 -2.22
C VAL A 247 4.25 -4.06 -3.72
N VAL A 248 3.24 -3.57 -4.46
CA VAL A 248 3.41 -3.18 -5.88
C VAL A 248 4.48 -2.10 -6.00
N GLY A 249 4.42 -1.09 -5.12
CA GLY A 249 5.39 -0.01 -5.07
C GLY A 249 6.81 -0.49 -4.76
N ALA A 250 6.96 -1.41 -3.79
CA ALA A 250 8.25 -1.98 -3.43
C ALA A 250 8.89 -2.73 -4.60
N LEU A 251 8.11 -3.58 -5.29
CA LEU A 251 8.59 -4.33 -6.46
C LEU A 251 8.91 -3.42 -7.65
N MET A 252 8.10 -2.38 -7.90
CA MET A 252 8.34 -1.42 -8.98
C MET A 252 9.63 -0.61 -8.73
N ARG A 253 9.88 -0.18 -7.49
CA ARG A 253 11.15 0.47 -7.11
C ARG A 253 12.33 -0.44 -7.40
N PHE A 254 12.29 -1.67 -6.91
CA PHE A 254 13.37 -2.64 -7.08
C PHE A 254 13.65 -2.94 -8.57
N ALA A 255 12.60 -3.14 -9.36
CA ALA A 255 12.75 -3.50 -10.77
C ALA A 255 13.27 -2.35 -11.65
N HIS A 256 12.89 -1.11 -11.34
CA HIS A 256 13.14 0.01 -12.25
C HIS A 256 14.23 0.98 -11.77
N ARG A 257 14.40 1.22 -10.46
CA ARG A 257 15.35 2.21 -9.98
C ARG A 257 16.79 1.72 -10.00
N PRO A 258 17.74 2.55 -10.45
CA PRO A 258 19.16 2.21 -10.47
C PRO A 258 19.83 2.38 -9.09
N ASN A 259 19.21 3.08 -8.13
CA ASN A 259 19.72 3.22 -6.76
C ASN A 259 20.03 1.85 -6.16
N ASN A 260 21.08 1.76 -5.34
CA ASN A 260 21.27 0.56 -4.54
C ASN A 260 20.10 0.39 -3.54
N GLN A 261 19.46 -0.77 -3.56
CA GLN A 261 18.26 -1.00 -2.76
C GLN A 261 18.40 -2.25 -1.90
N THR A 262 18.04 -2.13 -0.64
CA THR A 262 17.72 -3.25 0.24
C THR A 262 16.20 -3.30 0.37
N VAL A 263 15.56 -4.31 -0.22
CA VAL A 263 14.11 -4.44 -0.21
C VAL A 263 13.71 -5.65 0.60
N GLU A 264 12.74 -5.48 1.50
CA GLU A 264 12.18 -6.56 2.32
C GLU A 264 10.66 -6.64 2.10
N ILE A 265 10.15 -7.84 1.76
CA ILE A 265 8.71 -8.09 1.63
C ILE A 265 8.33 -9.27 2.51
N GLY A 266 7.50 -9.02 3.53
CA GLY A 266 7.19 -10.02 4.54
C GLY A 266 5.69 -10.26 4.74
N PRO A 267 5.35 -11.21 5.64
CA PRO A 267 3.98 -11.53 6.00
C PRO A 267 3.47 -10.56 7.07
N TRP A 268 3.58 -9.27 6.80
CA TRP A 268 3.31 -8.20 7.76
C TRP A 268 2.07 -7.39 7.36
N GLY A 269 1.32 -6.95 8.37
CA GLY A 269 0.39 -5.83 8.26
C GLY A 269 1.12 -4.50 8.24
N HIS A 270 0.36 -3.42 8.16
CA HIS A 270 0.89 -2.05 8.07
C HIS A 270 1.80 -1.71 9.25
N GLY A 271 2.98 -1.19 8.95
CA GLY A 271 4.00 -0.87 9.97
C GLY A 271 4.81 -2.06 10.49
N GLY A 272 4.54 -3.30 10.04
CA GLY A 272 5.37 -4.47 10.37
C GLY A 272 5.19 -5.05 11.77
N ARG A 273 4.22 -4.56 12.55
CA ARG A 273 4.00 -4.96 13.95
C ARG A 273 2.89 -6.01 14.14
N THR A 274 2.20 -6.37 13.06
CA THR A 274 1.17 -7.41 13.05
C THR A 274 1.44 -8.41 11.92
N ARG A 275 1.01 -9.67 12.12
CA ARG A 275 1.12 -10.68 11.06
C ARG A 275 -0.03 -10.55 10.08
N ALA A 276 0.28 -10.66 8.79
CA ALA A 276 -0.68 -10.69 7.69
C ALA A 276 -0.34 -11.85 6.73
N ASP A 277 -0.54 -13.08 7.21
CA ASP A 277 -0.42 -14.31 6.43
C ASP A 277 -1.73 -15.10 6.53
N PRO A 278 -2.69 -14.90 5.59
CA PRO A 278 -3.98 -15.58 5.62
C PRO A 278 -3.90 -17.11 5.49
N LEU A 279 -2.77 -17.64 5.01
CA LEU A 279 -2.51 -19.08 4.93
C LEU A 279 -1.96 -19.65 6.25
N ARG A 280 -1.42 -18.79 7.12
CA ARG A 280 -0.91 -19.14 8.46
C ARG A 280 -1.30 -18.07 9.51
N PRO A 281 -2.62 -17.82 9.71
CA PRO A 281 -3.08 -16.70 10.52
C PRO A 281 -2.68 -16.81 12.01
N SER A 282 -2.42 -18.01 12.50
CA SER A 282 -2.05 -18.27 13.89
C SER A 282 -0.54 -18.35 14.13
N ALA A 283 0.30 -18.19 13.09
CA ALA A 283 1.75 -18.24 13.28
C ALA A 283 2.24 -16.98 14.02
N PRO A 284 3.12 -17.11 15.03
CA PRO A 284 3.59 -15.98 15.81
C PRO A 284 4.47 -15.05 14.96
N LEU A 285 4.49 -13.75 15.33
CA LEU A 285 5.30 -12.75 14.61
C LEU A 285 6.78 -12.93 14.88
N ASP A 286 7.15 -13.41 16.07
CA ASP A 286 8.52 -13.71 16.49
C ASP A 286 9.03 -15.11 16.11
N GLU A 287 8.38 -15.74 15.10
CA GLU A 287 8.74 -17.08 14.59
C GLU A 287 10.21 -17.17 14.13
N ASN A 288 10.72 -16.08 13.54
CA ASN A 288 12.10 -15.96 13.09
C ASN A 288 12.56 -14.50 13.10
N GLU A 289 13.86 -14.26 12.94
CA GLU A 289 14.46 -12.92 12.98
C GLU A 289 13.94 -11.96 11.91
N PHE A 290 13.44 -12.46 10.80
CA PHE A 290 12.93 -11.60 9.72
C PHE A 290 11.53 -11.10 10.04
N THR A 291 10.66 -11.91 10.64
CA THR A 291 9.31 -11.51 11.03
C THR A 291 9.27 -10.77 12.36
N ASP A 292 10.22 -11.06 13.29
CA ASP A 292 10.30 -10.40 14.59
C ASP A 292 10.49 -8.88 14.44
N PRO A 293 9.64 -8.04 15.07
CA PRO A 293 9.80 -6.59 15.08
C PRO A 293 11.20 -6.11 15.49
N ARG A 294 11.83 -6.75 16.48
CA ARG A 294 13.20 -6.41 16.90
C ARG A 294 14.23 -6.72 15.81
N GLY A 295 14.02 -7.79 15.04
CA GLY A 295 14.87 -8.13 13.90
C GLY A 295 14.70 -7.10 12.78
N GLN A 296 13.47 -6.66 12.53
CA GLN A 296 13.19 -5.59 11.57
C GLN A 296 13.90 -4.29 11.96
N ASP A 297 13.82 -3.89 13.24
CA ASP A 297 14.44 -2.68 13.76
C ASP A 297 15.97 -2.76 13.65
N ARG A 298 16.59 -3.90 14.02
CA ARG A 298 18.04 -4.11 13.85
C ARG A 298 18.50 -3.89 12.41
N ARG A 299 17.83 -4.49 11.43
CA ARG A 299 18.21 -4.35 10.01
C ARG A 299 18.09 -2.91 9.51
N LEU A 300 17.10 -2.16 10.00
CA LEU A 300 16.98 -0.74 9.69
C LEU A 300 18.14 0.06 10.29
N VAL A 301 18.49 -0.19 11.56
CA VAL A 301 19.64 0.43 12.24
C VAL A 301 20.94 0.08 11.54
N GLU A 302 21.16 -1.18 11.18
CA GLU A 302 22.35 -1.63 10.44
C GLU A 302 22.48 -0.92 9.09
N PHE A 303 21.37 -0.74 8.37
CA PHE A 303 21.35 0.01 7.11
C PHE A 303 21.84 1.46 7.33
N PHE A 304 21.27 2.18 8.29
CA PHE A 304 21.68 3.56 8.56
C PHE A 304 23.11 3.64 9.13
N SER A 305 23.49 2.77 10.05
CA SER A 305 24.86 2.74 10.59
C SER A 305 25.91 2.56 9.50
N ARG A 306 25.62 1.75 8.49
CA ARG A 306 26.52 1.55 7.33
C ARG A 306 26.64 2.78 6.45
N HIS A 307 25.54 3.48 6.19
CA HIS A 307 25.50 4.57 5.22
C HIS A 307 25.75 5.95 5.82
N LEU A 308 25.59 6.11 7.15
CA LEU A 308 25.84 7.37 7.85
C LEU A 308 27.25 7.43 8.50
N ALA A 309 28.02 6.35 8.47
CA ALA A 309 29.39 6.33 8.98
C ALA A 309 30.27 7.38 8.27
N GLU A 310 31.34 7.82 8.93
CA GLU A 310 32.34 8.75 8.33
C GLU A 310 32.97 8.15 7.06
N GLU A 311 33.25 6.85 7.08
CA GLU A 311 33.72 6.08 5.92
C GLU A 311 32.62 5.10 5.49
N PRO A 312 31.65 5.54 4.67
CA PRO A 312 30.54 4.68 4.30
C PRO A 312 31.00 3.56 3.36
N VAL A 313 30.46 2.38 3.56
CA VAL A 313 30.64 1.29 2.61
C VAL A 313 29.85 1.66 1.33
N LEU A 314 30.57 1.88 0.24
CA LEU A 314 29.94 2.15 -1.05
C LEU A 314 29.16 0.89 -1.48
N ALA A 315 27.87 1.05 -1.63
CA ALA A 315 27.02 0.00 -2.14
C ALA A 315 27.25 -0.17 -3.65
N VAL A 316 27.55 -1.41 -4.08
CA VAL A 316 27.79 -1.74 -5.49
C VAL A 316 26.59 -2.51 -6.04
N GLY A 317 26.12 -2.11 -7.23
CA GLY A 317 25.00 -2.76 -7.91
C GLY A 317 23.61 -2.30 -7.43
N ARG A 318 22.57 -2.97 -7.92
CA ARG A 318 21.17 -2.66 -7.60
C ARG A 318 20.74 -2.99 -6.17
N GLY A 319 21.44 -3.88 -5.51
CA GLY A 319 21.05 -4.38 -4.18
C GLY A 319 20.29 -5.69 -4.23
N THR A 320 19.50 -5.96 -3.19
CA THR A 320 18.84 -7.26 -2.98
C THR A 320 17.37 -7.09 -2.58
N LEU A 321 16.56 -8.05 -2.99
CA LEU A 321 15.18 -8.23 -2.52
C LEU A 321 15.09 -9.51 -1.70
N LEU A 322 14.74 -9.37 -0.42
CA LEU A 322 14.43 -10.45 0.49
C LEU A 322 12.90 -10.55 0.62
N TYR A 323 12.32 -11.70 0.33
CA TYR A 323 10.89 -11.89 0.46
C TYR A 323 10.52 -13.19 1.17
N SER A 324 9.41 -13.17 1.91
CA SER A 324 8.79 -14.36 2.51
C SER A 324 7.86 -15.05 1.51
N THR A 325 7.62 -16.35 1.69
CA THR A 325 6.56 -17.08 0.99
C THR A 325 5.42 -17.35 1.96
N LEU A 326 4.24 -16.75 1.71
CA LEU A 326 3.02 -16.96 2.50
C LEU A 326 2.65 -18.45 2.57
N GLY A 327 2.12 -18.90 3.69
CA GLY A 327 1.85 -20.31 3.96
C GLY A 327 3.08 -21.10 4.40
N THR A 328 4.24 -20.46 4.54
CA THR A 328 5.50 -21.05 5.02
C THR A 328 6.26 -20.10 5.94
N ASP A 329 7.38 -20.54 6.47
CA ASP A 329 8.40 -19.73 7.17
C ASP A 329 9.62 -19.41 6.28
N ARG A 330 9.54 -19.74 4.97
CA ARG A 330 10.65 -19.54 4.02
C ARG A 330 10.84 -18.09 3.63
N TRP A 331 12.12 -17.70 3.59
CA TRP A 331 12.60 -16.44 3.03
C TRP A 331 13.58 -16.72 1.89
N THR A 332 13.50 -15.89 0.85
CA THR A 332 14.31 -16.02 -0.35
C THR A 332 14.91 -14.67 -0.70
N THR A 333 16.20 -14.64 -1.01
CA THR A 333 16.91 -13.44 -1.50
C THR A 333 17.13 -13.57 -3.00
N VAL A 334 16.82 -12.50 -3.73
CA VAL A 334 17.06 -12.39 -5.18
C VAL A 334 17.67 -11.02 -5.49
N ASP A 335 18.37 -10.92 -6.62
CA ASP A 335 18.99 -9.69 -7.15
C ASP A 335 18.20 -9.09 -8.33
N THR A 336 17.20 -9.79 -8.81
CA THR A 336 16.30 -9.36 -9.90
C THR A 336 14.84 -9.66 -9.58
N TRP A 337 13.93 -8.86 -10.14
CA TRP A 337 12.51 -9.13 -10.13
C TRP A 337 11.91 -8.96 -11.53
N PRO A 338 11.10 -9.89 -12.05
CA PRO A 338 10.82 -11.20 -11.44
C PRO A 338 12.06 -12.08 -11.38
N PRO A 339 12.13 -13.02 -10.42
CA PRO A 339 13.21 -14.00 -10.41
C PRO A 339 13.12 -14.96 -11.60
N GLU A 340 14.25 -15.60 -11.93
CA GLU A 340 14.29 -16.62 -12.98
C GLU A 340 13.42 -17.84 -12.62
N GLY A 341 12.98 -18.57 -13.64
CA GLY A 341 12.20 -19.81 -13.46
C GLY A 341 10.69 -19.59 -13.24
N ILE A 342 10.19 -18.37 -13.44
CA ILE A 342 8.74 -18.12 -13.43
C ILE A 342 8.12 -18.58 -14.75
N GLU A 343 7.12 -19.46 -14.63
CA GLU A 343 6.26 -19.92 -15.73
C GLU A 343 4.84 -19.37 -15.55
N VAL A 344 4.14 -19.11 -16.66
CA VAL A 344 2.72 -18.71 -16.61
C VAL A 344 1.86 -19.91 -16.93
N ARG A 345 1.09 -20.39 -15.94
CA ARG A 345 0.06 -21.42 -16.14
C ARG A 345 -1.27 -20.76 -16.44
N ARG A 346 -1.93 -21.22 -17.50
CA ARG A 346 -3.26 -20.72 -17.87
C ARG A 346 -4.33 -21.75 -17.44
N LEU A 347 -5.37 -21.26 -16.76
CA LEU A 347 -6.53 -22.04 -16.33
C LEU A 347 -7.80 -21.33 -16.79
N TYR A 348 -8.65 -22.04 -17.51
CA TYR A 348 -9.90 -21.52 -18.08
C TYR A 348 -11.07 -21.76 -17.15
N ALA A 349 -11.94 -20.77 -17.00
CA ALA A 349 -13.20 -20.94 -16.30
C ALA A 349 -14.22 -21.66 -17.19
N ASP A 350 -14.97 -22.63 -16.67
CA ASP A 350 -16.00 -23.35 -17.38
C ASP A 350 -17.41 -23.13 -16.79
N ALA A 351 -18.44 -23.60 -17.52
CA ALA A 351 -19.85 -23.45 -17.13
C ALA A 351 -20.20 -24.18 -15.81
N SER A 352 -19.44 -25.17 -15.41
CA SER A 352 -19.67 -25.93 -14.17
C SER A 352 -19.09 -25.28 -12.92
N GLY A 353 -18.36 -24.15 -13.09
CA GLY A 353 -17.61 -23.51 -12.01
C GLY A 353 -16.27 -24.18 -11.75
N THR A 354 -15.68 -24.83 -12.76
CA THR A 354 -14.36 -25.47 -12.68
C THR A 354 -13.31 -24.61 -13.40
N LEU A 355 -12.06 -24.69 -12.92
CA LEU A 355 -10.87 -24.22 -13.64
C LEU A 355 -10.23 -25.40 -14.37
N THR A 356 -10.13 -25.30 -15.70
CA THR A 356 -9.63 -26.36 -16.58
C THR A 356 -8.34 -25.94 -17.30
N ARG A 357 -7.53 -26.90 -17.75
CA ARG A 357 -6.30 -26.60 -18.53
C ARG A 357 -6.62 -26.28 -19.98
N ASP A 358 -7.66 -26.89 -20.50
CA ASP A 358 -8.09 -26.70 -21.88
C ASP A 358 -9.24 -25.69 -21.94
N PRO A 359 -9.32 -24.85 -22.99
CA PRO A 359 -10.40 -23.90 -23.14
C PRO A 359 -11.75 -24.65 -23.30
N PRO A 360 -12.79 -24.25 -22.54
CA PRO A 360 -14.11 -24.85 -22.67
C PRO A 360 -14.82 -24.35 -23.94
N SER A 361 -15.91 -25.01 -24.31
CA SER A 361 -16.85 -24.45 -25.26
C SER A 361 -17.45 -23.13 -24.71
N GLU A 362 -17.99 -22.33 -25.61
CA GLU A 362 -18.66 -21.07 -25.22
C GLU A 362 -19.81 -21.32 -24.24
N PHE A 363 -19.91 -20.49 -23.22
CA PHE A 363 -21.00 -20.51 -22.25
C PHE A 363 -21.29 -19.09 -21.77
N SER A 364 -22.38 -18.92 -21.02
CA SER A 364 -22.73 -17.65 -20.38
C SER A 364 -23.21 -17.91 -18.95
N LEU A 365 -22.67 -17.13 -18.01
CA LEU A 365 -23.11 -17.11 -16.61
C LEU A 365 -23.56 -15.71 -16.23
N ARG A 366 -24.58 -15.63 -15.39
CA ARG A 366 -25.11 -14.35 -14.90
C ARG A 366 -24.82 -14.19 -13.41
N LEU A 367 -24.36 -13.00 -13.02
CA LEU A 367 -24.18 -12.55 -11.65
C LEU A 367 -25.04 -11.32 -11.41
N THR A 368 -25.93 -11.36 -10.42
CA THR A 368 -26.56 -10.14 -9.89
C THR A 368 -25.62 -9.53 -8.87
N VAL A 369 -25.25 -8.28 -9.08
CA VAL A 369 -24.35 -7.56 -8.16
C VAL A 369 -25.09 -7.27 -6.87
N ASP A 370 -24.49 -7.63 -5.76
CA ASP A 370 -24.96 -7.31 -4.42
C ASP A 370 -24.19 -6.10 -3.90
N PRO A 371 -24.82 -4.91 -3.78
CA PRO A 371 -24.15 -3.71 -3.27
C PRO A 371 -23.72 -3.80 -1.81
N ALA A 372 -24.23 -4.79 -1.06
CA ALA A 372 -23.84 -5.04 0.32
C ALA A 372 -22.74 -6.11 0.46
N ALA A 373 -22.29 -6.70 -0.66
CA ALA A 373 -21.17 -7.65 -0.63
C ALA A 373 -19.93 -7.01 -0.01
N SER A 374 -19.27 -7.72 0.89
CA SER A 374 -18.16 -7.18 1.68
C SER A 374 -17.17 -8.28 2.05
N THR A 375 -15.89 -7.98 2.06
CA THR A 375 -14.83 -8.85 2.61
C THR A 375 -14.62 -8.63 4.12
N GLY A 376 -15.35 -7.71 4.74
CA GLY A 376 -15.26 -7.38 6.16
C GLY A 376 -14.15 -6.37 6.48
N GLU A 377 -13.96 -6.10 7.77
CA GLU A 377 -13.06 -5.03 8.25
C GLU A 377 -11.60 -5.49 8.41
N THR A 378 -11.35 -6.81 8.43
CA THR A 378 -10.00 -7.37 8.54
C THR A 378 -9.40 -7.77 7.18
N ASN A 379 -9.85 -7.13 6.11
CA ASN A 379 -9.26 -7.28 4.78
C ASN A 379 -7.93 -6.49 4.66
N ARG A 380 -7.18 -6.68 3.59
CA ARG A 380 -5.88 -6.02 3.37
C ARG A 380 -5.92 -4.50 3.33
N TRP A 381 -7.10 -3.93 3.02
CA TRP A 381 -7.27 -2.48 2.88
C TRP A 381 -7.55 -1.78 4.20
N LEU A 382 -8.17 -2.47 5.15
CA LEU A 382 -8.65 -1.89 6.43
C LEU A 382 -7.88 -2.40 7.65
N ALA A 383 -7.35 -3.62 7.61
CA ALA A 383 -6.72 -4.25 8.79
C ALA A 383 -5.60 -3.40 9.39
N GLY A 384 -4.79 -2.74 8.57
CA GLY A 384 -3.75 -1.84 9.04
C GLY A 384 -4.27 -0.66 9.87
N GLU A 385 -5.49 -0.17 9.60
CA GLU A 385 -6.08 0.96 10.32
C GLU A 385 -6.57 0.61 11.71
N ILE A 386 -6.98 -0.64 11.89
CA ILE A 386 -7.42 -1.14 13.20
C ILE A 386 -6.28 -1.79 13.99
N GLY A 387 -5.04 -1.74 13.47
CA GLY A 387 -3.86 -2.32 14.12
C GLY A 387 -3.82 -3.84 14.10
N GLU A 388 -4.53 -4.48 13.17
CA GLU A 388 -4.61 -5.93 13.02
C GLU A 388 -3.93 -6.42 11.73
N GLY A 389 -3.68 -7.73 11.66
CA GLY A 389 -3.27 -8.40 10.43
C GLY A 389 -4.47 -8.76 9.56
N ALA A 390 -4.30 -8.74 8.23
CA ALA A 390 -5.36 -9.11 7.30
C ALA A 390 -5.70 -10.61 7.42
N SER A 391 -6.99 -10.94 7.59
CA SER A 391 -7.44 -12.32 7.85
C SER A 391 -8.58 -12.85 6.97
N TYR A 392 -9.45 -12.04 6.42
CA TYR A 392 -10.55 -12.45 5.53
C TYR A 392 -11.46 -13.57 6.08
N PRO A 393 -12.08 -13.45 7.26
CA PRO A 393 -12.74 -14.57 7.94
C PRO A 393 -14.03 -15.10 7.30
N ARG A 394 -14.64 -14.37 6.36
CA ARG A 394 -15.97 -14.68 5.80
C ARG A 394 -15.98 -15.34 4.42
N ARG A 395 -14.83 -15.79 3.91
CA ARG A 395 -14.72 -16.32 2.54
C ARG A 395 -15.59 -17.55 2.22
N GLN A 396 -16.04 -18.28 3.24
CA GLN A 396 -16.84 -19.49 3.09
C GLN A 396 -18.34 -19.25 2.84
N THR A 397 -18.92 -18.16 3.33
CA THR A 397 -20.38 -17.96 3.44
C THR A 397 -21.01 -17.15 2.29
N GLU A 398 -20.24 -16.41 1.52
CA GLU A 398 -20.76 -15.43 0.54
C GLU A 398 -20.95 -15.98 -0.89
N ARG A 399 -21.39 -17.22 -1.03
CA ARG A 399 -21.53 -17.88 -2.35
C ARG A 399 -22.55 -17.22 -3.29
N ARG A 400 -23.52 -16.46 -2.77
CA ARG A 400 -24.62 -15.90 -3.59
C ARG A 400 -24.23 -14.61 -4.33
N SER A 401 -23.23 -13.89 -3.85
CA SER A 401 -22.78 -12.60 -4.41
C SER A 401 -21.58 -12.75 -5.35
N ARG A 402 -21.16 -13.98 -5.69
CA ARG A 402 -19.94 -14.27 -6.47
C ARG A 402 -20.14 -15.42 -7.46
N LEU A 403 -19.48 -15.34 -8.61
CA LEU A 403 -19.16 -16.50 -9.44
C LEU A 403 -17.87 -17.11 -8.94
N THR A 404 -17.82 -18.43 -8.79
CA THR A 404 -16.64 -19.15 -8.30
C THR A 404 -16.24 -20.24 -9.27
N PHE A 405 -14.92 -20.36 -9.51
CA PHE A 405 -14.31 -21.37 -10.36
C PHE A 405 -13.21 -22.05 -9.59
N THR A 406 -13.29 -23.38 -9.43
CA THR A 406 -12.39 -24.16 -8.59
C THR A 406 -11.64 -25.20 -9.40
N SER A 407 -10.31 -25.31 -9.20
CA SER A 407 -9.47 -26.30 -9.89
C SER A 407 -9.75 -27.73 -9.41
N GLN A 408 -9.21 -28.72 -10.12
CA GLN A 408 -8.99 -30.04 -9.57
C GLN A 408 -8.01 -29.99 -8.39
N LEU A 409 -7.91 -31.08 -7.63
CA LEU A 409 -6.90 -31.21 -6.57
C LEU A 409 -5.50 -31.01 -7.17
N LEU A 410 -4.67 -30.30 -6.45
CA LEU A 410 -3.26 -30.15 -6.81
C LEU A 410 -2.50 -31.44 -6.48
N ASP A 411 -1.80 -31.99 -7.46
CA ASP A 411 -0.99 -33.19 -7.31
C ASP A 411 0.34 -32.93 -6.57
N SER A 412 0.79 -31.67 -6.57
CA SER A 412 2.02 -31.21 -5.93
C SER A 412 1.82 -29.81 -5.36
N ASP A 413 2.72 -29.41 -4.46
CA ASP A 413 2.77 -28.03 -3.97
C ASP A 413 2.91 -27.07 -5.15
N LEU A 414 2.21 -25.92 -5.09
CA LEU A 414 2.21 -24.90 -6.11
C LEU A 414 2.68 -23.57 -5.52
N HIS A 415 3.84 -23.10 -5.97
CA HIS A 415 4.36 -21.78 -5.55
C HIS A 415 3.91 -20.71 -6.53
N VAL A 416 2.91 -19.92 -6.13
CA VAL A 416 2.47 -18.72 -6.87
C VAL A 416 3.45 -17.60 -6.56
N LEU A 417 4.07 -16.99 -7.58
CA LEU A 417 5.05 -15.92 -7.40
C LEU A 417 4.94 -14.86 -8.49
N GLY A 418 4.48 -13.68 -8.15
CA GLY A 418 4.29 -12.56 -9.07
C GLY A 418 2.86 -12.04 -9.11
N PHE A 419 2.46 -11.47 -10.23
CA PHE A 419 1.14 -10.86 -10.47
C PHE A 419 0.22 -11.82 -11.21
N PRO A 420 -0.76 -12.49 -10.56
CA PRO A 420 -1.78 -13.24 -11.28
C PRO A 420 -2.66 -12.29 -12.09
N VAL A 421 -3.14 -12.74 -13.23
CA VAL A 421 -4.01 -11.95 -14.12
C VAL A 421 -5.26 -12.74 -14.46
N MET A 422 -6.44 -12.16 -14.19
CA MET A 422 -7.70 -12.73 -14.65
C MET A 422 -8.20 -12.01 -15.89
N LYS A 423 -8.37 -12.73 -16.99
CA LYS A 423 -9.00 -12.26 -18.21
C LYS A 423 -10.47 -12.63 -18.18
N LEU A 424 -11.35 -11.65 -18.40
CA LEU A 424 -12.80 -11.82 -18.36
C LEU A 424 -13.43 -11.18 -19.59
N ARG A 425 -14.32 -11.90 -20.26
CA ARG A 425 -15.23 -11.33 -21.24
C ARG A 425 -16.59 -11.12 -20.57
N LEU A 426 -16.96 -9.86 -20.32
CA LEU A 426 -18.05 -9.49 -19.45
C LEU A 426 -18.91 -8.37 -20.07
N ALA A 427 -20.23 -8.47 -19.92
CA ALA A 427 -21.16 -7.38 -20.19
C ALA A 427 -21.89 -6.98 -18.91
N THR A 428 -22.22 -5.69 -18.75
CA THR A 428 -23.09 -5.17 -17.69
C THR A 428 -24.32 -4.53 -18.30
N ASN A 429 -25.44 -4.50 -17.56
CA ASN A 429 -26.61 -3.72 -17.93
C ASN A 429 -26.49 -2.23 -17.57
N GLY A 430 -25.40 -1.85 -16.85
CA GLY A 430 -25.07 -0.47 -16.47
C GLY A 430 -24.20 0.26 -17.49
N THR A 431 -23.95 1.54 -17.23
CA THR A 431 -23.05 2.42 -18.00
C THR A 431 -21.67 2.58 -17.36
N ASP A 432 -21.43 1.93 -16.22
CA ASP A 432 -20.16 1.78 -15.50
C ASP A 432 -20.26 0.54 -14.62
N GLY A 433 -19.27 0.26 -13.80
CA GLY A 433 -19.23 -0.84 -12.85
C GLY A 433 -17.80 -1.25 -12.53
N VAL A 434 -17.67 -2.16 -11.60
CA VAL A 434 -16.38 -2.68 -11.13
C VAL A 434 -16.44 -4.19 -11.04
N VAL A 435 -15.37 -4.85 -11.46
CA VAL A 435 -15.18 -6.27 -11.17
C VAL A 435 -14.08 -6.43 -10.13
N TYR A 436 -14.34 -7.29 -9.14
CA TYR A 436 -13.39 -7.74 -8.12
C TYR A 436 -13.08 -9.20 -8.36
N VAL A 437 -11.81 -9.55 -8.31
CA VAL A 437 -11.33 -10.92 -8.51
C VAL A 437 -10.48 -11.31 -7.31
N TYR A 438 -10.78 -12.46 -6.72
CA TYR A 438 -10.04 -13.02 -5.59
C TYR A 438 -9.44 -14.36 -5.98
N LEU A 439 -8.17 -14.58 -5.67
CA LEU A 439 -7.53 -15.89 -5.71
C LEU A 439 -7.51 -16.47 -4.31
N GLU A 440 -7.93 -17.70 -4.17
CA GLU A 440 -8.18 -18.36 -2.89
C GLU A 440 -7.61 -19.79 -2.89
N ASP A 441 -7.20 -20.24 -1.72
CA ASP A 441 -6.81 -21.62 -1.43
C ASP A 441 -7.96 -22.35 -0.75
N VAL A 442 -8.35 -23.49 -1.30
CA VAL A 442 -9.38 -24.37 -0.72
C VAL A 442 -8.73 -25.61 -0.18
N SER A 443 -8.70 -25.75 1.15
CA SER A 443 -8.15 -26.89 1.86
C SER A 443 -9.01 -28.14 1.69
N PRO A 444 -8.48 -29.34 1.96
CA PRO A 444 -9.23 -30.62 1.84
C PRO A 444 -10.48 -30.69 2.71
N ASP A 445 -10.54 -29.99 3.84
CA ASP A 445 -11.70 -29.89 4.72
C ASP A 445 -12.77 -28.89 4.22
N GLY A 446 -12.51 -28.23 3.08
CA GLY A 446 -13.39 -27.23 2.48
C GLY A 446 -13.24 -25.82 3.04
N SER A 447 -12.32 -25.58 3.98
CA SER A 447 -11.99 -24.24 4.43
C SER A 447 -11.33 -23.44 3.29
N VAL A 448 -11.54 -22.10 3.32
CA VAL A 448 -11.10 -21.22 2.23
C VAL A 448 -10.26 -20.09 2.80
N SER A 449 -9.02 -20.04 2.37
CA SER A 449 -8.08 -18.98 2.72
C SER A 449 -7.86 -18.01 1.55
N TYR A 450 -7.74 -16.75 1.86
CA TYR A 450 -7.39 -15.71 0.92
C TYR A 450 -5.92 -15.86 0.47
N VAL A 451 -5.64 -15.61 -0.81
CA VAL A 451 -4.28 -15.56 -1.37
C VAL A 451 -3.95 -14.16 -1.85
N THR A 452 -4.71 -13.65 -2.81
CA THR A 452 -4.59 -12.28 -3.33
C THR A 452 -5.85 -11.84 -4.05
N GLU A 453 -5.93 -10.56 -4.40
CA GLU A 453 -7.08 -9.97 -5.07
C GLU A 453 -6.67 -8.87 -6.05
N GLY A 454 -7.61 -8.48 -6.89
CA GLY A 454 -7.52 -7.31 -7.75
C GLY A 454 -8.89 -6.79 -8.13
N CYS A 455 -8.96 -5.54 -8.52
CA CYS A 455 -10.19 -4.92 -9.02
C CYS A 455 -9.92 -4.09 -10.27
N LEU A 456 -10.99 -3.85 -11.04
CA LEU A 456 -10.91 -2.98 -12.21
C LEU A 456 -12.27 -2.31 -12.47
N ARG A 457 -12.28 -0.99 -12.47
CA ARG A 457 -13.41 -0.20 -12.95
C ARG A 457 -13.45 -0.26 -14.47
N PHE A 458 -14.60 -0.53 -15.04
CA PHE A 458 -14.75 -0.85 -16.46
C PHE A 458 -14.27 0.24 -17.41
N MET A 459 -14.42 1.51 -17.02
CA MET A 459 -13.93 2.62 -17.82
C MET A 459 -12.40 2.64 -17.98
N HIS A 460 -11.65 2.00 -17.07
CA HIS A 460 -10.19 1.92 -17.08
C HIS A 460 -9.65 0.62 -17.70
N ARG A 461 -10.45 -0.07 -18.54
CA ARG A 461 -10.04 -1.35 -19.15
C ARG A 461 -8.95 -1.24 -20.22
N ALA A 462 -8.70 -0.05 -20.75
CA ALA A 462 -7.61 0.16 -21.72
C ALA A 462 -6.25 -0.16 -21.07
N THR A 463 -5.39 -0.83 -21.83
CA THR A 463 -4.00 -1.09 -21.47
C THR A 463 -3.08 -0.26 -22.36
N THR A 464 -1.93 0.12 -21.85
CA THR A 464 -0.86 0.74 -22.64
C THR A 464 0.06 -0.34 -23.20
N GLU A 465 0.68 -0.08 -24.37
CA GLU A 465 1.65 -0.99 -24.97
C GLU A 465 3.09 -0.68 -24.48
N PRO A 466 3.98 -1.65 -24.35
CA PRO A 466 3.70 -3.08 -24.42
C PRO A 466 3.04 -3.61 -23.15
N ILE A 467 2.19 -4.63 -23.28
CA ILE A 467 1.72 -5.39 -22.12
C ILE A 467 2.90 -6.24 -21.62
N VAL A 468 3.62 -5.71 -20.65
CA VAL A 468 4.73 -6.44 -20.01
C VAL A 468 4.11 -7.44 -19.05
N HIS A 469 3.90 -8.65 -19.52
CA HIS A 469 3.44 -9.74 -18.65
C HIS A 469 4.53 -10.19 -17.69
N ALA A 470 4.13 -10.95 -16.73
CA ALA A 470 4.97 -11.82 -15.91
C ALA A 470 5.76 -11.22 -14.75
N GLY A 471 5.82 -9.94 -14.53
CA GLY A 471 6.61 -9.54 -13.37
C GLY A 471 6.29 -8.20 -12.76
N LEU A 472 5.60 -7.35 -13.52
CA LEU A 472 5.40 -5.95 -13.15
C LEU A 472 3.95 -5.48 -13.28
N GLY A 473 3.02 -6.42 -13.53
CA GLY A 473 1.60 -6.14 -13.65
C GLY A 473 1.15 -5.70 -15.05
N VAL A 474 -0.13 -5.31 -15.15
CA VAL A 474 -0.77 -4.86 -16.40
C VAL A 474 -0.62 -3.34 -16.53
N PRO A 475 0.06 -2.83 -17.57
CA PRO A 475 0.30 -1.40 -17.70
C PRO A 475 -1.00 -0.65 -18.05
N ARG A 476 -1.35 0.35 -17.23
CA ARG A 476 -2.45 1.28 -17.43
C ARG A 476 -2.04 2.68 -17.04
N SER A 477 -2.45 3.66 -17.83
CA SER A 477 -2.22 5.07 -17.51
C SER A 477 -3.18 5.58 -16.42
N PHE A 478 -4.40 5.06 -16.38
CA PHE A 478 -5.54 5.62 -15.65
C PHE A 478 -5.82 7.10 -16.00
N ALA A 479 -5.30 7.57 -17.12
CA ALA A 479 -5.50 8.92 -17.61
C ALA A 479 -6.91 9.10 -18.20
N ARG A 480 -7.41 10.31 -18.13
CA ARG A 480 -8.74 10.69 -18.66
C ARG A 480 -8.88 10.39 -20.15
N ALA A 481 -7.81 10.59 -20.93
CA ALA A 481 -7.79 10.34 -22.37
C ALA A 481 -7.95 8.84 -22.74
N ASP A 482 -7.54 7.94 -21.83
CA ASP A 482 -7.62 6.49 -22.05
C ASP A 482 -8.92 5.86 -21.55
N ARG A 483 -9.84 6.68 -21.01
CA ARG A 483 -11.19 6.23 -20.64
C ARG A 483 -11.89 5.56 -21.81
N ARG A 484 -12.53 4.42 -21.54
CA ARG A 484 -13.38 3.70 -22.50
C ARG A 484 -14.83 3.70 -22.02
N PRO A 485 -15.79 4.21 -22.81
CA PRO A 485 -17.20 4.17 -22.43
C PRO A 485 -17.68 2.73 -22.26
N VAL A 486 -18.58 2.51 -21.31
CA VAL A 486 -19.27 1.25 -21.09
C VAL A 486 -20.64 1.34 -21.77
N ILE A 487 -20.91 0.42 -22.68
CA ILE A 487 -22.18 0.35 -23.40
C ILE A 487 -22.99 -0.80 -22.77
N PRO A 488 -24.21 -0.53 -22.27
CA PRO A 488 -25.02 -1.56 -21.63
C PRO A 488 -25.23 -2.78 -22.51
N ASN A 489 -25.04 -3.97 -21.93
CA ASN A 489 -25.17 -5.29 -22.57
C ASN A 489 -24.19 -5.57 -23.73
N GLU A 490 -23.22 -4.69 -23.97
CA GLU A 490 -22.16 -4.96 -24.95
C GLU A 490 -20.98 -5.67 -24.23
N PRO A 491 -20.52 -6.84 -24.72
CA PRO A 491 -19.39 -7.54 -24.13
C PRO A 491 -18.08 -6.75 -24.25
N MET A 492 -17.35 -6.67 -23.16
CA MET A 492 -16.03 -6.06 -23.09
C MET A 492 -14.98 -7.07 -22.58
N ASN A 493 -13.77 -6.94 -23.07
CA ASN A 493 -12.62 -7.69 -22.59
C ASN A 493 -11.95 -6.94 -21.43
N LEU A 494 -11.86 -7.58 -20.29
CA LEU A 494 -11.24 -7.06 -19.08
C LEU A 494 -9.99 -7.89 -18.77
N ILE A 495 -8.89 -7.23 -18.50
CA ILE A 495 -7.64 -7.85 -18.01
C ILE A 495 -7.44 -7.32 -16.61
N VAL A 496 -7.81 -8.11 -15.60
CA VAL A 496 -7.77 -7.73 -14.20
C VAL A 496 -6.47 -8.24 -13.60
N GLU A 497 -5.59 -7.31 -13.23
CA GLU A 497 -4.39 -7.60 -12.47
C GLU A 497 -4.77 -7.88 -11.02
N LEU A 498 -4.28 -8.98 -10.46
CA LEU A 498 -4.30 -9.22 -9.04
C LEU A 498 -2.98 -8.73 -8.43
N LEU A 499 -3.04 -8.31 -7.19
CA LEU A 499 -1.86 -7.84 -6.46
C LEU A 499 -0.81 -8.95 -6.36
N PRO A 500 0.48 -8.62 -6.43
CA PRO A 500 1.54 -9.61 -6.44
C PRO A 500 1.59 -10.35 -5.10
N VAL A 501 2.01 -11.60 -5.18
CA VAL A 501 2.14 -12.47 -4.01
C VAL A 501 3.25 -13.48 -4.20
N SER A 502 3.86 -13.93 -3.10
CA SER A 502 4.59 -15.19 -2.99
C SER A 502 3.81 -16.07 -2.03
N ALA A 503 3.20 -17.15 -2.52
CA ALA A 503 2.34 -18.03 -1.73
C ALA A 503 2.49 -19.49 -2.13
N LEU A 504 2.60 -20.38 -1.14
CA LEU A 504 2.67 -21.82 -1.36
C LEU A 504 1.32 -22.47 -1.07
N ILE A 505 0.67 -22.97 -2.14
CA ILE A 505 -0.56 -23.75 -2.05
C ILE A 505 -0.16 -25.24 -2.00
N ARG A 506 -0.66 -25.97 -1.01
CA ARG A 506 -0.24 -27.34 -0.74
C ARG A 506 -0.86 -28.35 -1.71
N ALA A 507 -0.14 -29.43 -1.94
CA ALA A 507 -0.69 -30.64 -2.58
C ALA A 507 -1.97 -31.10 -1.86
N GLY A 508 -2.96 -31.58 -2.61
CA GLY A 508 -4.28 -31.94 -2.07
C GLY A 508 -5.24 -30.78 -1.84
N HIS A 509 -4.79 -29.52 -1.95
CA HIS A 509 -5.64 -28.34 -1.97
C HIS A 509 -6.18 -28.07 -3.39
N ARG A 510 -7.03 -27.04 -3.53
CA ARG A 510 -7.53 -26.54 -4.81
C ARG A 510 -7.35 -25.04 -4.89
N LEU A 511 -7.07 -24.54 -6.08
CA LEU A 511 -7.19 -23.11 -6.36
C LEU A 511 -8.66 -22.75 -6.62
N ARG A 512 -9.09 -21.59 -6.15
CA ARG A 512 -10.38 -21.01 -6.49
C ARG A 512 -10.21 -19.57 -6.92
N VAL A 513 -10.90 -19.20 -8.00
CA VAL A 513 -11.11 -17.81 -8.40
C VAL A 513 -12.56 -17.43 -8.07
N SER A 514 -12.74 -16.30 -7.40
CA SER A 514 -14.04 -15.70 -7.12
C SER A 514 -14.15 -14.36 -7.84
N VAL A 515 -15.29 -14.13 -8.53
CA VAL A 515 -15.58 -12.90 -9.26
C VAL A 515 -16.81 -12.24 -8.64
N ALA A 516 -16.68 -10.99 -8.21
CA ALA A 516 -17.73 -10.21 -7.55
C ALA A 516 -17.90 -8.84 -8.22
N GLY A 517 -19.03 -8.17 -7.97
CA GLY A 517 -19.33 -6.85 -8.51
C GLY A 517 -19.09 -5.70 -7.52
N HIS A 518 -18.92 -6.00 -6.23
CA HIS A 518 -18.68 -4.98 -5.20
C HIS A 518 -17.94 -5.54 -3.97
N ASP A 519 -17.29 -4.64 -3.23
CA ASP A 519 -16.79 -4.83 -1.88
C ASP A 519 -17.05 -3.55 -1.05
N ALA A 520 -18.19 -3.55 -0.36
CA ALA A 520 -18.71 -2.40 0.37
C ALA A 520 -17.87 -2.00 1.60
N SER A 521 -16.92 -2.86 2.04
CA SER A 521 -16.11 -2.56 3.22
C SER A 521 -15.13 -1.41 3.00
N CYS A 522 -14.66 -1.21 1.76
CA CYS A 522 -13.62 -0.21 1.49
C CYS A 522 -13.74 0.53 0.16
N PHE A 523 -14.65 0.15 -0.73
CA PHE A 523 -14.72 0.74 -2.06
C PHE A 523 -16.06 1.42 -2.34
N SER A 524 -16.03 2.50 -3.12
CA SER A 524 -17.23 3.16 -3.62
C SER A 524 -17.96 2.29 -4.62
N TYR A 525 -19.30 2.29 -4.56
CA TYR A 525 -20.14 1.62 -5.54
C TYR A 525 -20.27 2.48 -6.81
N HIS A 526 -19.97 1.88 -7.95
CA HIS A 526 -20.06 2.55 -9.26
C HIS A 526 -21.10 1.91 -10.20
N GLY A 527 -21.83 0.91 -9.73
CA GLY A 527 -22.87 0.22 -10.49
C GLY A 527 -24.22 0.93 -10.43
N ALA A 528 -25.16 0.45 -11.26
CA ALA A 528 -26.56 0.87 -11.24
C ALA A 528 -27.37 0.03 -10.25
N GLU A 529 -28.54 0.51 -9.85
CA GLU A 529 -29.50 -0.31 -9.09
C GLU A 529 -29.89 -1.55 -9.91
N GLY A 530 -29.85 -2.73 -9.30
CA GLY A 530 -30.13 -3.99 -9.98
C GLY A 530 -29.10 -4.38 -11.04
N GLU A 531 -27.85 -3.94 -10.89
CA GLU A 531 -26.78 -4.28 -11.81
C GLU A 531 -26.59 -5.79 -11.95
N THR A 532 -26.37 -6.22 -13.18
CA THR A 532 -26.07 -7.62 -13.50
C THR A 532 -24.89 -7.71 -14.45
N PHE A 533 -24.02 -8.70 -14.19
CA PHE A 533 -22.96 -9.08 -15.11
C PHE A 533 -23.34 -10.34 -15.86
N THR A 534 -23.05 -10.35 -17.15
CA THR A 534 -23.08 -11.54 -17.99
C THR A 534 -21.65 -11.89 -18.37
N LEU A 535 -21.11 -12.96 -17.77
CA LEU A 535 -19.78 -13.47 -18.06
C LEU A 535 -19.86 -14.46 -19.22
N ALA A 536 -19.14 -14.20 -20.30
CA ALA A 536 -18.98 -15.12 -21.41
C ALA A 536 -17.70 -15.96 -21.21
N GLY A 537 -17.85 -17.28 -21.25
CA GLY A 537 -16.72 -18.22 -21.23
C GLY A 537 -16.16 -18.47 -22.63
N GLY A 538 -15.12 -19.29 -22.70
CA GLY A 538 -14.38 -19.63 -23.91
C GLY A 538 -12.88 -19.41 -23.72
N ASP A 539 -12.15 -19.21 -24.79
CA ASP A 539 -10.69 -19.11 -24.83
C ASP A 539 -10.10 -17.84 -24.16
N PHE A 540 -10.90 -16.79 -24.01
CA PHE A 540 -10.45 -15.54 -23.39
C PHE A 540 -10.62 -15.56 -21.86
N THR A 541 -11.67 -16.21 -21.32
CA THR A 541 -11.97 -16.15 -19.88
C THR A 541 -11.08 -17.15 -19.10
N ALA A 542 -9.95 -16.64 -18.63
CA ALA A 542 -8.88 -17.46 -18.04
C ALA A 542 -8.08 -16.72 -16.96
N LEU A 543 -7.61 -17.49 -15.98
CA LEU A 543 -6.57 -17.08 -15.03
C LEU A 543 -5.19 -17.37 -15.63
N GLU A 544 -4.34 -16.39 -15.73
CA GLU A 544 -2.90 -16.50 -15.98
C GLU A 544 -2.17 -16.42 -14.64
N LEU A 545 -1.60 -17.53 -14.22
CA LEU A 545 -1.01 -17.69 -12.90
C LEU A 545 0.51 -17.83 -13.02
N PRO A 546 1.29 -16.84 -12.52
CA PRO A 546 2.74 -16.97 -12.45
C PRO A 546 3.12 -17.96 -11.36
N VAL A 547 3.91 -18.96 -11.71
CA VAL A 547 4.37 -20.01 -10.78
C VAL A 547 5.88 -20.19 -10.89
N LEU A 548 6.51 -20.44 -9.76
CA LEU A 548 7.90 -20.84 -9.72
C LEU A 548 7.95 -22.37 -9.96
N GLY A 549 8.71 -22.77 -11.00
CA GLY A 549 8.88 -24.16 -11.41
C GLY A 549 9.67 -25.01 -10.42
#